data_4cdd45dcd2c4bb25bbec2c2196ce22fe
#
_entry.id   4cdd45dcd2c4bb25bbec2c2196ce22fe
#
_cell.length_a   1.000
_cell.length_b   1.000
_cell.length_c   1.000
_cell.angle_alpha   90.00
_cell.angle_beta   90.00
_cell.angle_gamma   90.00
#
_symmetry.space_group_name_H-M   'P 1'
#
loop_
_entity.id
_entity.type
_entity.pdbx_description
1 polymer ?
#
loop_
_entity_poly.entity_id
_entity_poly.type
_entity_poly.pdbx_seq_one_letter_code
_entity_poly.pdbx_strand_id
1 'polypeptide(L)'
;MPNDLLVAKNVANKKETVKKDTTTVKESDNLTALRVSKEEEREEEKSDLKKTMTKEDATTEEKNNAYEQLKYLNEVEGQEEKLEKKVKEKYNLSCFIKIDNSEIKVVAVSKKHDTTLANNIMRLVQEEFKQKKNITVKFEK
;
A
#
# COMPACT_ATOMS: atom_id res chain seq x y z
N MET A 1 32.05 9.30 1.92
CA MET A 1 31.20 9.38 1.91
C MET A 1 30.56 9.16 1.51
N PRO A 2 31.31 9.37 1.25
CA PRO A 2 30.41 9.24 1.13
C PRO A 2 29.65 8.98 0.81
N ASN A 3 30.59 8.80 1.15
CA ASN A 3 29.56 8.73 1.08
C ASN A 3 28.79 8.57 0.87
N ASP A 4 29.62 8.41 1.19
CA ASP A 4 28.68 8.33 1.24
C ASP A 4 27.99 7.77 0.86
N LEU A 5 28.79 7.41 1.09
CA LEU A 5 28.07 7.02 1.02
C LEU A 5 27.44 6.66 0.75
N LEU A 6 27.92 6.36 1.05
CA LEU A 6 27.06 6.08 1.07
C LEU A 6 26.34 5.88 0.80
N VAL A 7 26.92 5.65 1.10
CA VAL A 7 25.88 5.53 1.15
C VAL A 7 25.19 5.34 0.71
N ALA A 8 25.84 5.30 0.91
CA ALA A 8 24.90 5.26 0.85
C ALA A 8 24.37 5.05 0.32
N LYS A 9 24.56 4.96 0.50
CA LYS A 9 23.90 4.93 0.39
C LYS A 9 23.05 4.74 0.11
N ASN A 10 23.76 4.61 0.29
CA ASN A 10 22.77 4.67 0.26
C ASN A 10 21.99 4.45 0.08
N VAL A 11 22.67 4.25 0.63
CA VAL A 11 21.75 4.29 0.85
C VAL A 11 21.14 4.37 0.53
N ALA A 12 21.67 4.42 0.47
CA ALA A 12 20.80 4.71 0.46
C ALA A 12 20.22 4.73 0.01
N ASN A 13 20.54 4.64 0.15
CA ASN A 13 19.65 4.89 -0.05
C ASN A 13 18.91 4.93 -0.31
N LYS A 14 19.33 5.10 0.26
CA LYS A 14 18.45 5.30 0.30
C LYS A 14 17.81 5.60 0.44
N LYS A 15 18.35 5.71 0.64
CA LYS A 15 17.59 6.19 0.89
C LYS A 15 17.21 6.75 1.16
N GLU A 16 17.58 6.96 1.37
CA GLU A 16 17.01 7.74 1.70
C GLU A 16 16.74 8.28 1.54
N THR A 17 17.14 8.50 1.60
CA THR A 17 16.64 9.34 1.59
C THR A 17 16.30 9.94 1.50
N VAL A 18 16.55 10.21 1.56
CA VAL A 18 16.00 11.20 1.51
C VAL A 18 15.82 11.78 1.49
N LYS A 19 15.87 12.26 1.41
CA LYS A 19 15.46 13.15 1.50
C LYS A 19 15.16 13.85 1.35
N LYS A 20 15.39 14.23 1.31
CA LYS A 20 14.87 15.13 1.19
C LYS A 20 14.29 15.74 1.31
N ASP A 21 14.54 16.51 1.60
CA ASP A 21 13.80 17.22 1.85
C ASP A 21 12.97 17.65 1.37
N THR A 22 13.01 18.03 1.64
CA THR A 22 12.03 18.61 1.24
C THR A 22 10.92 19.11 2.08
N THR A 23 10.39 20.02 2.00
CA THR A 23 9.30 20.70 2.55
C THR A 23 7.96 20.08 2.42
N THR A 24 7.92 18.93 2.01
CA THR A 24 6.69 18.18 1.94
C THR A 24 6.22 17.85 3.33
N VAL A 25 4.92 17.74 3.47
CA VAL A 25 4.34 17.30 4.71
C VAL A 25 4.90 15.93 5.03
N LYS A 26 5.51 15.85 6.17
CA LYS A 26 6.10 14.62 6.61
C LYS A 26 5.01 13.60 6.93
N GLU A 27 5.12 12.44 6.33
CA GLU A 27 4.19 11.38 6.60
C GLU A 27 4.34 10.93 8.05
N SER A 28 3.24 10.57 8.71
CA SER A 28 3.30 10.12 10.08
C SER A 28 4.11 8.83 10.19
N ASP A 29 4.75 8.65 11.32
CA ASP A 29 5.54 7.44 11.58
C ASP A 29 4.68 6.19 11.47
N ASN A 30 3.43 6.29 11.91
CA ASN A 30 2.52 5.16 11.84
C ASN A 30 2.19 4.77 10.40
N LEU A 31 1.94 5.75 9.54
CA LEU A 31 1.68 5.45 8.13
C LEU A 31 2.90 4.83 7.48
N THR A 32 4.08 5.36 7.78
CA THR A 32 5.32 4.81 7.25
C THR A 32 5.49 3.36 7.69
N ALA A 33 5.24 3.08 8.96
CA ALA A 33 5.35 1.72 9.48
C ALA A 33 4.35 0.78 8.80
N LEU A 34 3.14 1.25 8.58
CA LEU A 34 2.11 0.46 7.89
C LEU A 34 2.52 0.15 6.45
N ARG A 35 3.10 1.13 5.77
CA ARG A 35 3.55 0.93 4.39
C ARG A 35 4.69 -0.08 4.30
N VAL A 36 5.64 0.02 5.22
CA VAL A 36 6.77 -0.90 5.26
C VAL A 36 6.27 -2.32 5.54
N SER A 37 5.38 -2.45 6.52
CA SER A 37 4.82 -3.75 6.88
C SER A 37 4.07 -4.39 5.71
N LYS A 38 3.26 -3.61 5.01
CA LYS A 38 2.52 -4.09 3.84
C LYS A 38 3.47 -4.53 2.73
N GLU A 39 4.49 -3.73 2.50
CA GLU A 39 5.46 -4.02 1.44
C GLU A 39 6.21 -5.31 1.71
N GLU A 40 6.64 -5.50 2.95
CA GLU A 40 7.34 -6.73 3.35
C GLU A 40 6.43 -7.95 3.19
N GLU A 41 5.19 -7.82 3.62
CA GLU A 41 4.19 -8.88 3.50
C GLU A 41 3.94 -9.25 2.04
N ARG A 42 3.77 -8.22 1.20
CA ARG A 42 3.52 -8.43 -0.23
C ARG A 42 4.71 -9.06 -0.94
N GLU A 43 5.91 -8.62 -0.59
CA GLU A 43 7.12 -9.18 -1.18
C GLU A 43 7.27 -10.65 -0.84
N GLU A 44 6.96 -11.01 0.40
CA GLU A 44 7.01 -12.41 0.84
C GLU A 44 5.99 -13.25 0.10
N GLU A 45 4.75 -12.75 -0.01
CA GLU A 45 3.70 -13.45 -0.75
C GLU A 45 4.09 -13.67 -2.21
N LYS A 46 4.61 -12.63 -2.85
CA LYS A 46 5.03 -12.71 -4.24
C LYS A 46 6.18 -13.70 -4.43
N SER A 47 7.12 -13.69 -3.50
CA SER A 47 8.26 -14.61 -3.53
C SER A 47 7.78 -16.07 -3.46
N ASP A 48 6.85 -16.35 -2.54
CA ASP A 48 6.30 -17.70 -2.39
C ASP A 48 5.55 -18.13 -3.64
N LEU A 49 4.79 -17.22 -4.24
CA LEU A 49 4.06 -17.52 -5.47
C LEU A 49 5.00 -17.83 -6.63
N LYS A 50 6.07 -17.06 -6.74
CA LYS A 50 7.08 -17.29 -7.78
C LYS A 50 7.78 -18.63 -7.60
N LYS A 51 8.03 -19.01 -6.36
CA LYS A 51 8.62 -20.33 -6.06
C LYS A 51 7.69 -21.43 -6.53
N THR A 52 6.39 -21.30 -6.26
CA THR A 52 5.42 -22.29 -6.73
C THR A 52 5.41 -22.39 -8.25
N MET A 53 5.47 -21.26 -8.92
CA MET A 53 5.44 -21.24 -10.39
C MET A 53 6.64 -21.91 -11.04
N THR A 54 7.76 -21.95 -10.33
CA THR A 54 9.01 -22.53 -10.85
C THR A 54 9.34 -23.88 -10.25
N LYS A 55 8.50 -24.39 -9.35
CA LYS A 55 8.74 -25.66 -8.67
C LYS A 55 8.48 -26.82 -9.62
N GLU A 56 9.42 -27.75 -9.70
CA GLU A 56 9.31 -28.85 -10.66
C GLU A 56 8.12 -29.77 -10.41
N ASP A 57 7.86 -30.06 -9.14
CA ASP A 57 6.79 -30.99 -8.79
C ASP A 57 5.42 -30.33 -8.56
N ALA A 58 5.32 -29.04 -8.83
CA ALA A 58 4.02 -28.36 -8.75
C ALA A 58 3.17 -28.74 -9.97
N THR A 59 1.88 -28.95 -9.74
CA THR A 59 0.96 -29.27 -10.80
C THR A 59 0.70 -28.04 -11.67
N THR A 60 0.16 -28.26 -12.86
CA THR A 60 -0.24 -27.16 -13.75
C THR A 60 -1.25 -26.27 -13.06
N GLU A 61 -2.21 -26.87 -12.35
CA GLU A 61 -3.23 -26.13 -11.61
C GLU A 61 -2.60 -25.25 -10.53
N GLU A 62 -1.65 -25.82 -9.79
CA GLU A 62 -0.95 -25.04 -8.74
C GLU A 62 -0.21 -23.85 -9.31
N LYS A 63 0.46 -24.05 -10.45
CA LYS A 63 1.21 -23.00 -11.11
C LYS A 63 0.27 -21.90 -11.65
N ASN A 64 -0.85 -22.31 -12.22
CA ASN A 64 -1.85 -21.36 -12.73
C ASN A 64 -2.45 -20.53 -11.60
N ASN A 65 -2.78 -21.19 -10.48
CA ASN A 65 -3.33 -20.49 -9.33
C ASN A 65 -2.33 -19.48 -8.76
N ALA A 66 -1.06 -19.86 -8.70
CA ALA A 66 -0.01 -18.97 -8.24
C ALA A 66 0.14 -17.76 -9.17
N TYR A 67 0.08 -18.00 -10.48
CA TYR A 67 0.16 -16.93 -11.46
C TYR A 67 -1.01 -15.95 -11.31
N GLU A 68 -2.24 -16.49 -11.18
CA GLU A 68 -3.42 -15.65 -11.02
C GLU A 68 -3.37 -14.84 -9.74
N GLN A 69 -2.86 -15.43 -8.66
CA GLN A 69 -2.73 -14.74 -7.40
C GLN A 69 -1.68 -13.62 -7.49
N LEU A 70 -0.57 -13.89 -8.18
CA LEU A 70 0.46 -12.88 -8.38
C LEU A 70 -0.09 -11.69 -9.17
N LYS A 71 -0.86 -11.99 -10.21
CA LYS A 71 -1.51 -10.98 -11.03
C LYS A 71 -2.46 -10.14 -10.18
N TYR A 72 -3.24 -10.80 -9.33
CA TYR A 72 -4.17 -10.13 -8.42
C TYR A 72 -3.43 -9.18 -7.48
N LEU A 73 -2.31 -9.61 -6.90
CA LEU A 73 -1.54 -8.76 -5.99
C LEU A 73 -1.02 -7.50 -6.68
N ASN A 74 -0.57 -7.66 -7.93
CA ASN A 74 -0.11 -6.52 -8.71
C ASN A 74 -1.24 -5.54 -9.00
N GLU A 75 -2.42 -6.05 -9.33
CA GLU A 75 -3.60 -5.21 -9.59
C GLU A 75 -4.03 -4.46 -8.33
N VAL A 76 -4.02 -5.16 -7.21
CA VAL A 76 -4.40 -4.59 -5.92
C VAL A 76 -3.45 -3.44 -5.55
N GLU A 77 -2.16 -3.63 -5.75
CA GLU A 77 -1.19 -2.58 -5.44
C GLU A 77 -1.43 -1.33 -6.27
N GLY A 78 -1.76 -1.52 -7.54
CA GLY A 78 -2.12 -0.39 -8.41
C GLY A 78 -3.36 0.33 -7.94
N GLN A 79 -4.36 -0.42 -7.51
CA GLN A 79 -5.61 0.15 -6.99
C GLN A 79 -5.37 0.91 -5.69
N GLU A 80 -4.56 0.34 -4.80
CA GLU A 80 -4.23 0.99 -3.53
C GLU A 80 -3.57 2.35 -3.77
N GLU A 81 -2.59 2.38 -4.66
CA GLU A 81 -1.88 3.61 -4.99
C GLU A 81 -2.82 4.64 -5.60
N LYS A 82 -3.65 4.21 -6.52
CA LYS A 82 -4.62 5.08 -7.18
C LYS A 82 -5.60 5.69 -6.18
N LEU A 83 -6.10 4.89 -5.26
CA LEU A 83 -7.06 5.36 -4.26
C LEU A 83 -6.42 6.30 -3.26
N GLU A 84 -5.19 6.01 -2.82
CA GLU A 84 -4.47 6.91 -1.92
C GLU A 84 -4.27 8.28 -2.56
N LYS A 85 -3.97 8.28 -3.86
CA LYS A 85 -3.80 9.50 -4.61
C LYS A 85 -5.12 10.28 -4.72
N LYS A 86 -6.23 9.58 -4.97
CA LYS A 86 -7.55 10.20 -5.05
C LYS A 86 -7.94 10.87 -3.74
N VAL A 87 -7.69 10.20 -2.61
CA VAL A 87 -7.99 10.77 -1.30
C VAL A 87 -7.13 12.01 -1.06
N LYS A 88 -5.87 11.94 -1.42
CA LYS A 88 -4.96 13.09 -1.28
C LYS A 88 -5.43 14.27 -2.12
N GLU A 89 -5.83 14.02 -3.34
CA GLU A 89 -6.27 15.07 -4.25
C GLU A 89 -7.59 15.69 -3.81
N LYS A 90 -8.53 14.88 -3.38
CA LYS A 90 -9.87 15.36 -3.05
C LYS A 90 -9.97 15.97 -1.65
N TYR A 91 -9.31 15.37 -0.69
CA TYR A 91 -9.43 15.80 0.72
C TYR A 91 -8.15 16.35 1.31
N ASN A 92 -7.06 16.33 0.55
CA ASN A 92 -5.75 16.81 1.00
C ASN A 92 -5.27 16.08 2.27
N LEU A 93 -5.52 14.78 2.31
CA LEU A 93 -5.13 13.93 3.44
C LEU A 93 -4.15 12.86 2.97
N SER A 94 -3.12 12.64 3.77
CA SER A 94 -2.27 11.48 3.57
C SER A 94 -2.99 10.28 4.15
N CYS A 95 -2.96 9.16 3.43
CA CYS A 95 -3.62 7.98 3.92
C CYS A 95 -2.89 6.72 3.47
N PHE A 96 -3.17 5.64 4.17
CA PHE A 96 -2.69 4.31 3.85
C PHE A 96 -3.92 3.47 3.52
N ILE A 97 -3.89 2.76 2.39
CA ILE A 97 -4.99 1.89 1.99
C ILE A 97 -4.45 0.50 1.72
N LYS A 98 -5.05 -0.48 2.35
CA LYS A 98 -4.72 -1.89 2.12
C LYS A 98 -5.97 -2.62 1.68
N ILE A 99 -5.91 -3.25 0.51
CA ILE A 99 -7.00 -4.02 -0.04
C ILE A 99 -6.67 -5.51 0.13
N ASP A 100 -7.58 -6.24 0.76
CA ASP A 100 -7.41 -7.67 0.98
C ASP A 100 -8.74 -8.35 0.66
N ASN A 101 -8.89 -8.73 -0.59
CA ASN A 101 -10.12 -9.32 -1.13
C ASN A 101 -11.32 -8.40 -0.89
N SER A 102 -12.27 -8.79 -0.04
CA SER A 102 -13.46 -7.96 0.23
C SER A 102 -13.23 -6.93 1.34
N GLU A 103 -12.08 -6.99 2.00
CA GLU A 103 -11.76 -6.09 3.12
C GLU A 103 -10.85 -4.97 2.66
N ILE A 104 -11.20 -3.74 3.00
CA ILE A 104 -10.36 -2.59 2.68
C ILE A 104 -10.15 -1.78 3.95
N LYS A 105 -8.90 -1.56 4.28
CA LYS A 105 -8.52 -0.77 5.45
C LYS A 105 -7.95 0.57 4.99
N VAL A 106 -8.49 1.65 5.55
CA VAL A 106 -8.01 3.00 5.27
C VAL A 106 -7.59 3.63 6.58
N VAL A 107 -6.36 4.15 6.62
CA VAL A 107 -5.89 4.92 7.77
C VAL A 107 -5.51 6.30 7.23
N ALA A 108 -6.23 7.32 7.65
CA ALA A 108 -6.01 8.69 7.17
C ALA A 108 -5.50 9.57 8.31
N VAL A 109 -4.61 10.46 7.97
CA VAL A 109 -4.08 11.42 8.94
C VAL A 109 -4.96 12.67 8.92
N SER A 110 -5.66 12.91 10.02
CA SER A 110 -6.52 14.07 10.13
C SER A 110 -6.71 14.43 11.60
N LYS A 111 -6.67 15.71 11.89
CA LYS A 111 -6.94 16.19 13.24
C LYS A 111 -8.43 16.10 13.56
N LYS A 112 -9.26 16.10 12.52
CA LYS A 112 -10.71 15.97 12.68
C LYS A 112 -11.12 14.52 12.46
N HIS A 113 -11.73 13.94 13.48
CA HIS A 113 -12.27 12.59 13.38
C HIS A 113 -13.75 12.71 13.06
N ASP A 114 -14.03 13.09 11.83
CA ASP A 114 -15.36 13.44 11.37
C ASP A 114 -16.02 12.26 10.68
N THR A 115 -17.21 11.89 11.18
CA THR A 115 -17.97 10.78 10.61
C THR A 115 -18.35 11.05 9.15
N THR A 116 -18.67 12.30 8.83
CA THR A 116 -19.00 12.68 7.46
C THR A 116 -17.81 12.46 6.53
N LEU A 117 -16.63 12.87 6.98
CA LEU A 117 -15.42 12.67 6.19
C LEU A 117 -15.14 11.17 6.01
N ALA A 118 -15.28 10.39 7.08
CA ALA A 118 -15.09 8.94 7.00
C ALA A 118 -16.03 8.32 5.97
N ASN A 119 -17.31 8.71 6.00
CA ASN A 119 -18.30 8.20 5.06
C ASN A 119 -17.98 8.60 3.62
N ASN A 120 -17.49 9.82 3.43
CA ASN A 120 -17.12 10.30 2.11
C ASN A 120 -15.93 9.53 1.55
N ILE A 121 -14.97 9.22 2.41
CA ILE A 121 -13.81 8.41 2.01
C ILE A 121 -14.26 7.00 1.64
N MET A 122 -15.16 6.42 2.44
CA MET A 122 -15.72 5.09 2.15
C MET A 122 -16.38 5.05 0.78
N ARG A 123 -17.17 6.07 0.47
CA ARG A 123 -17.85 6.14 -0.83
C ARG A 123 -16.86 6.27 -1.97
N LEU A 124 -15.83 7.10 -1.78
CA LEU A 124 -14.80 7.29 -2.78
C LEU A 124 -14.11 5.97 -3.10
N VAL A 125 -13.78 5.22 -2.06
CA VAL A 125 -13.12 3.93 -2.21
C VAL A 125 -14.06 2.92 -2.86
N GLN A 126 -15.31 2.86 -2.38
CA GLN A 126 -16.29 1.91 -2.90
C GLN A 126 -16.55 2.11 -4.40
N GLU A 127 -16.54 3.34 -4.87
CA GLU A 127 -16.78 3.67 -6.27
C GLU A 127 -15.80 2.99 -7.22
N GLU A 128 -14.63 2.63 -6.72
CA GLU A 128 -13.61 1.98 -7.53
C GLU A 128 -13.94 0.51 -7.80
N PHE A 129 -14.90 -0.06 -7.07
CA PHE A 129 -15.23 -1.47 -7.15
C PHE A 129 -16.68 -1.70 -7.53
N LYS A 130 -16.93 -2.75 -8.33
CA LYS A 130 -18.28 -3.14 -8.70
C LYS A 130 -18.96 -3.89 -7.58
N GLN A 131 -18.20 -4.64 -6.81
CA GLN A 131 -18.71 -5.43 -5.70
C GLN A 131 -18.64 -4.63 -4.43
N LYS A 132 -19.56 -4.90 -3.51
CA LYS A 132 -19.55 -4.24 -2.22
C LYS A 132 -18.37 -4.71 -1.40
N LYS A 133 -17.64 -3.76 -0.82
CA LYS A 133 -16.49 -4.04 0.01
C LYS A 133 -16.75 -3.64 1.45
N ASN A 134 -16.08 -4.32 2.37
CA ASN A 134 -16.11 -3.96 3.79
C ASN A 134 -14.97 -2.98 4.03
N ILE A 135 -15.32 -1.70 4.14
CA ILE A 135 -14.34 -0.63 4.24
C ILE A 135 -14.29 -0.09 5.65
N THR A 136 -13.12 -0.08 6.24
CA THR A 136 -12.89 0.48 7.57
C THR A 136 -12.02 1.72 7.41
N VAL A 137 -12.46 2.84 7.96
CA VAL A 137 -11.69 4.08 7.94
C VAL A 137 -11.31 4.43 9.37
N LYS A 138 -10.02 4.60 9.59
CA LYS A 138 -9.48 5.06 10.88
C LYS A 138 -8.76 6.38 10.66
N PHE A 139 -8.91 7.27 11.60
CA PHE A 139 -8.16 8.53 11.58
C PHE A 139 -7.07 8.48 12.64
N GLU A 140 -5.95 9.10 12.31
CA GLU A 140 -4.90 9.34 13.30
C GLU A 140 -4.45 10.79 13.17
N LYS A 141 -3.83 11.28 14.22
CA LYS A 141 -3.38 12.68 14.24
C LYS A 141 -2.04 12.86 13.54
#